data_a997acc235881f051e268c65a863ad92
#
_entry.id   a997acc235881f051e268c65a863ad92
#
_cell.length_a   1.000
_cell.length_b   1.000
_cell.length_c   1.000
_cell.angle_alpha   90.00
_cell.angle_beta   90.00
_cell.angle_gamma   90.00
#
_symmetry.space_group_name_H-M   'P 1'
#
loop_
_entity.id
_entity.type
_entity.pdbx_description
1 polymer ?
#
loop_
_entity_poly.entity_id
_entity_poly.type
_entity_poly.pdbx_seq_one_letter_code
_entity_poly.pdbx_strand_id
1 'polypeptide(L)'
;MIVFFGPAGAGKSVQGQILAARHGWRWLSAGQLLRDTHDGELIHRMQSGELVPMETINGLMGEALNKAKDINGVILDGYPRQLEQAKWLIESRSHHGKDVKLVIVLEVPRDEILERLRVRGRVDDTPEAIDKRLSIYRGEIYPILDYLNENDVPIVHMSGVGTVGQVHDEIERELVSRGIVEGVK
;
A
#
# COMPACT_ATOMS: atom_id res chain seq x y z
N MET A 1 -10.68 3.91 -4.54
CA MET A 1 -9.63 3.06 -3.93
C MET A 1 -9.14 3.68 -2.64
N ILE A 2 -8.63 2.87 -1.71
CA ILE A 2 -7.84 3.30 -0.56
C ILE A 2 -6.40 2.92 -0.83
N VAL A 3 -5.46 3.84 -0.61
CA VAL A 3 -4.03 3.58 -0.77
C VAL A 3 -3.36 3.58 0.60
N PHE A 4 -2.63 2.51 0.92
CA PHE A 4 -1.85 2.44 2.14
C PHE A 4 -0.38 2.79 1.88
N PHE A 5 0.10 3.81 2.56
CA PHE A 5 1.52 4.12 2.71
C PHE A 5 2.04 3.77 4.10
N GLY A 6 3.33 3.65 4.19
CA GLY A 6 4.06 3.33 5.40
C GLY A 6 5.23 2.41 5.09
N PRO A 7 6.25 2.37 5.94
CA PRO A 7 7.42 1.53 5.73
C PRO A 7 7.08 0.03 5.76
N ALA A 8 8.02 -0.81 5.34
CA ALA A 8 7.92 -2.24 5.55
C ALA A 8 7.75 -2.52 7.06
N GLY A 9 6.87 -3.43 7.43
CA GLY A 9 6.56 -3.71 8.86
C GLY A 9 5.50 -2.79 9.49
N ALA A 10 5.02 -1.74 8.80
CA ALA A 10 4.00 -0.83 9.37
C ALA A 10 2.60 -1.45 9.55
N GLY A 11 2.34 -2.64 9.00
CA GLY A 11 1.04 -3.31 9.15
C GLY A 11 0.08 -3.13 7.97
N LYS A 12 0.46 -2.43 6.90
CA LYS A 12 -0.38 -2.17 5.72
C LYS A 12 -1.11 -3.40 5.19
N SER A 13 -0.38 -4.49 4.96
CA SER A 13 -0.95 -5.71 4.39
C SER A 13 -1.99 -6.36 5.32
N VAL A 14 -1.73 -6.35 6.62
CA VAL A 14 -2.66 -6.89 7.62
C VAL A 14 -3.95 -6.07 7.63
N GLN A 15 -3.83 -4.75 7.74
CA GLN A 15 -5.00 -3.86 7.74
C GLN A 15 -5.75 -3.90 6.41
N GLY A 16 -5.02 -3.89 5.29
CA GLY A 16 -5.63 -3.98 3.96
C GLY A 16 -6.42 -5.27 3.74
N GLN A 17 -5.91 -6.41 4.20
CA GLN A 17 -6.61 -7.70 4.11
C GLN A 17 -7.86 -7.76 5.00
N ILE A 18 -7.78 -7.24 6.22
CA ILE A 18 -8.93 -7.19 7.14
C ILE A 18 -10.03 -6.31 6.55
N LEU A 19 -9.70 -5.10 6.08
CA LEU A 19 -10.66 -4.20 5.44
C LEU A 19 -11.28 -4.83 4.19
N ALA A 20 -10.46 -5.47 3.35
CA ALA A 20 -10.95 -6.13 2.15
C ALA A 20 -11.95 -7.24 2.49
N ALA A 21 -11.64 -8.07 3.48
CA ALA A 21 -12.53 -9.13 3.93
C ALA A 21 -13.83 -8.59 4.55
N ARG A 22 -13.74 -7.53 5.35
CA ARG A 22 -14.88 -6.92 6.05
C ARG A 22 -15.87 -6.24 5.11
N HIS A 23 -15.37 -5.54 4.08
CA HIS A 23 -16.21 -4.75 3.17
C HIS A 23 -16.44 -5.39 1.80
N GLY A 24 -15.98 -6.63 1.58
CA GLY A 24 -16.07 -7.28 0.27
C GLY A 24 -15.24 -6.57 -0.80
N TRP A 25 -14.15 -5.91 -0.41
CA TRP A 25 -13.25 -5.20 -1.31
C TRP A 25 -12.11 -6.10 -1.82
N ARG A 26 -11.39 -5.63 -2.82
CA ARG A 26 -10.20 -6.32 -3.31
C ARG A 26 -8.94 -5.70 -2.71
N TRP A 27 -8.14 -6.51 -2.03
CA TRP A 27 -6.78 -6.14 -1.64
C TRP A 27 -5.80 -6.48 -2.77
N LEU A 28 -5.04 -5.48 -3.23
CA LEU A 28 -4.02 -5.59 -4.26
C LEU A 28 -2.69 -5.16 -3.66
N SER A 29 -1.76 -6.09 -3.55
CA SER A 29 -0.41 -5.85 -3.04
C SER A 29 0.61 -5.96 -4.17
N ALA A 30 1.37 -4.89 -4.41
CA ALA A 30 2.44 -4.90 -5.39
C ALA A 30 3.45 -6.03 -5.14
N GLY A 31 3.83 -6.23 -3.88
CA GLY A 31 4.74 -7.32 -3.52
C GLY A 31 4.15 -8.71 -3.74
N GLN A 32 2.83 -8.90 -3.61
CA GLN A 32 2.19 -10.17 -3.93
C GLN A 32 2.10 -10.37 -5.44
N LEU A 33 1.66 -9.37 -6.19
CA LEU A 33 1.60 -9.43 -7.66
C LEU A 33 2.96 -9.80 -8.26
N LEU A 34 4.05 -9.22 -7.75
CA LEU A 34 5.40 -9.56 -8.21
C LEU A 34 5.79 -11.01 -7.89
N ARG A 35 5.47 -11.52 -6.71
CA ARG A 35 5.72 -12.92 -6.37
C ARG A 35 4.93 -13.89 -7.25
N ASP A 36 3.71 -13.53 -7.59
CA ASP A 36 2.81 -14.35 -8.40
C ASP A 36 3.24 -14.44 -9.88
N THR A 37 4.15 -13.56 -10.34
CA THR A 37 4.74 -13.69 -11.69
C THR A 37 5.66 -14.90 -11.82
N HIS A 38 6.23 -15.38 -10.70
CA HIS A 38 7.29 -16.40 -10.65
C HIS A 38 8.55 -16.02 -11.48
N ASP A 39 8.71 -14.74 -11.81
CA ASP A 39 9.90 -14.22 -12.49
C ASP A 39 11.05 -14.07 -11.50
N GLY A 40 12.11 -14.86 -11.72
CA GLY A 40 13.26 -14.91 -10.82
C GLY A 40 14.01 -13.59 -10.71
N GLU A 41 14.10 -12.80 -11.79
CA GLU A 41 14.78 -11.49 -11.76
C GLU A 41 13.97 -10.48 -10.94
N LEU A 42 12.66 -10.40 -11.15
CA LEU A 42 11.77 -9.52 -10.40
C LEU A 42 11.75 -9.88 -8.91
N ILE A 43 11.73 -11.17 -8.60
CA ILE A 43 11.78 -11.67 -7.21
C ILE A 43 13.12 -11.31 -6.57
N HIS A 44 14.23 -11.46 -7.30
CA HIS A 44 15.56 -11.11 -6.79
C HIS A 44 15.66 -9.60 -6.49
N ARG A 45 15.20 -8.71 -7.39
CA ARG A 45 15.14 -7.26 -7.14
C ARG A 45 14.31 -6.92 -5.90
N MET A 46 13.16 -7.56 -5.76
CA MET A 46 12.31 -7.38 -4.58
C MET A 46 13.02 -7.82 -3.29
N GLN A 47 13.75 -8.95 -3.32
CA GLN A 47 14.50 -9.48 -2.17
C GLN A 47 15.67 -8.58 -1.78
N SER A 48 16.39 -8.00 -2.76
CA SER A 48 17.47 -7.03 -2.51
C SER A 48 16.96 -5.64 -2.08
N GLY A 49 15.64 -5.46 -2.01
CA GLY A 49 15.01 -4.18 -1.63
C GLY A 49 15.05 -3.14 -2.76
N GLU A 50 15.34 -3.52 -3.98
CA GLU A 50 15.35 -2.64 -5.15
C GLU A 50 13.95 -2.35 -5.68
N LEU A 51 13.83 -1.23 -6.41
CA LEU A 51 12.61 -0.92 -7.15
C LEU A 51 12.54 -1.78 -8.42
N VAL A 52 11.34 -2.23 -8.72
CA VAL A 52 11.04 -2.95 -9.97
C VAL A 52 10.79 -1.94 -11.08
N PRO A 53 11.13 -2.25 -12.36
CA PRO A 53 10.83 -1.36 -13.48
C PRO A 53 9.38 -0.91 -13.49
N MET A 54 9.17 0.38 -13.74
CA MET A 54 7.86 1.03 -13.65
C MET A 54 6.82 0.39 -14.57
N GLU A 55 7.21 0.12 -15.81
CA GLU A 55 6.32 -0.48 -16.82
C GLU A 55 5.80 -1.84 -16.36
N THR A 56 6.66 -2.64 -15.76
CA THR A 56 6.30 -3.97 -15.25
C THR A 56 5.27 -3.87 -14.13
N ILE A 57 5.54 -3.05 -13.12
CA ILE A 57 4.63 -2.95 -11.97
C ILE A 57 3.33 -2.24 -12.33
N ASN A 58 3.36 -1.23 -13.20
CA ASN A 58 2.16 -0.55 -13.70
C ASN A 58 1.30 -1.50 -14.54
N GLY A 59 1.92 -2.34 -15.38
CA GLY A 59 1.22 -3.36 -16.15
C GLY A 59 0.49 -4.36 -15.24
N LEU A 60 1.21 -4.94 -14.27
CA LEU A 60 0.62 -5.89 -13.30
C LEU A 60 -0.50 -5.25 -12.48
N MET A 61 -0.31 -4.01 -12.02
CA MET A 61 -1.33 -3.30 -11.26
C MET A 61 -2.54 -2.96 -12.12
N GLY A 62 -2.34 -2.51 -13.36
CA GLY A 62 -3.41 -2.22 -14.31
C GLY A 62 -4.29 -3.44 -14.61
N GLU A 63 -3.68 -4.60 -14.85
CA GLU A 63 -4.41 -5.85 -15.03
C GLU A 63 -5.21 -6.23 -13.76
N ALA A 64 -4.60 -6.10 -12.58
CA ALA A 64 -5.26 -6.41 -11.32
C ALA A 64 -6.44 -5.46 -11.04
N LEU A 65 -6.30 -4.17 -11.33
CA LEU A 65 -7.35 -3.17 -11.22
C LEU A 65 -8.49 -3.45 -12.21
N ASN A 66 -8.19 -3.80 -13.46
CA ASN A 66 -9.18 -4.18 -14.45
C ASN A 66 -9.99 -5.41 -14.03
N LYS A 67 -9.34 -6.43 -13.45
CA LYS A 67 -10.02 -7.61 -12.87
C LYS A 67 -10.90 -7.26 -11.66
N ALA A 68 -10.64 -6.14 -11.01
CA ALA A 68 -11.39 -5.66 -9.85
C ALA A 68 -12.39 -4.53 -10.18
N LYS A 69 -12.62 -4.21 -11.46
CA LYS A 69 -13.45 -3.06 -11.85
C LYS A 69 -14.88 -3.11 -11.29
N ASP A 70 -15.48 -4.29 -11.23
CA ASP A 70 -16.85 -4.50 -10.75
C ASP A 70 -16.93 -4.66 -9.21
N ILE A 71 -15.80 -4.61 -8.50
CA ILE A 71 -15.76 -4.66 -7.03
C ILE A 71 -15.87 -3.24 -6.49
N ASN A 72 -16.75 -3.01 -5.50
CA ASN A 72 -17.05 -1.68 -4.96
C ASN A 72 -15.83 -0.95 -4.39
N GLY A 73 -14.88 -1.66 -3.78
CA GLY A 73 -13.69 -1.07 -3.19
C GLY A 73 -12.41 -1.82 -3.55
N VAL A 74 -11.33 -1.09 -3.64
CA VAL A 74 -9.98 -1.63 -3.85
C VAL A 74 -9.03 -0.99 -2.84
N ILE A 75 -8.17 -1.80 -2.27
CA ILE A 75 -7.09 -1.38 -1.38
C ILE A 75 -5.77 -1.65 -2.08
N LEU A 76 -4.94 -0.62 -2.22
CA LEU A 76 -3.59 -0.72 -2.76
C LEU A 76 -2.58 -0.76 -1.62
N ASP A 77 -1.74 -1.78 -1.62
CA ASP A 77 -0.67 -2.00 -0.64
C ASP A 77 0.69 -2.09 -1.31
N GLY A 78 1.58 -1.17 -0.94
CA GLY A 78 2.93 -1.10 -1.49
C GLY A 78 3.01 -0.59 -2.94
N TYR A 79 2.02 0.16 -3.38
CA TYR A 79 1.94 0.88 -4.64
C TYR A 79 1.07 2.13 -4.46
N PRO A 80 1.44 3.31 -5.03
CA PRO A 80 2.68 3.58 -5.74
C PRO A 80 3.91 3.67 -4.80
N ARG A 81 5.12 3.52 -5.34
CA ARG A 81 6.39 3.70 -4.63
C ARG A 81 7.31 4.74 -5.24
N GLN A 82 6.92 5.31 -6.36
CA GLN A 82 7.62 6.36 -7.10
C GLN A 82 6.59 7.37 -7.60
N LEU A 83 7.03 8.62 -7.79
CA LEU A 83 6.16 9.68 -8.27
C LEU A 83 5.51 9.34 -9.62
N GLU A 84 6.24 8.76 -10.55
CA GLU A 84 5.72 8.40 -11.87
C GLU A 84 4.63 7.30 -11.81
N GLN A 85 4.71 6.41 -10.82
CA GLN A 85 3.64 5.44 -10.55
C GLN A 85 2.38 6.13 -9.99
N ALA A 86 2.55 7.14 -9.15
CA ALA A 86 1.43 7.94 -8.64
C ALA A 86 0.73 8.71 -9.77
N LYS A 87 1.52 9.33 -10.67
CA LYS A 87 0.99 9.98 -11.88
C LYS A 87 0.20 8.99 -12.73
N TRP A 88 0.79 7.86 -13.04
CA TRP A 88 0.12 6.80 -13.80
C TRP A 88 -1.19 6.35 -13.14
N LEU A 89 -1.22 6.17 -11.83
CA LEU A 89 -2.42 5.75 -11.10
C LEU A 89 -3.56 6.75 -11.24
N ILE A 90 -3.28 8.05 -11.15
CA ILE A 90 -4.27 9.12 -11.27
C ILE A 90 -4.73 9.27 -12.73
N GLU A 91 -3.79 9.28 -13.68
CA GLU A 91 -4.07 9.48 -15.11
C GLU A 91 -4.83 8.30 -15.73
N SER A 92 -4.55 7.08 -15.29
CA SER A 92 -5.20 5.86 -15.80
C SER A 92 -6.58 5.57 -15.20
N ARG A 93 -7.11 6.44 -14.33
CA ARG A 93 -8.42 6.25 -13.67
C ARG A 93 -9.58 5.97 -14.63
N SER A 94 -9.56 6.55 -15.82
CA SER A 94 -10.55 6.29 -16.86
C SER A 94 -10.52 4.84 -17.39
N HIS A 95 -9.37 4.17 -17.34
CA HIS A 95 -9.21 2.81 -17.80
C HIS A 95 -9.67 1.77 -16.77
N HIS A 96 -9.33 1.98 -15.48
CA HIS A 96 -9.72 1.05 -14.41
C HIS A 96 -10.98 1.47 -13.64
N GLY A 97 -11.54 2.65 -13.93
CA GLY A 97 -12.82 3.11 -13.37
C GLY A 97 -12.82 3.36 -11.85
N LYS A 98 -11.66 3.66 -11.25
CA LYS A 98 -11.54 3.81 -9.80
C LYS A 98 -10.73 5.05 -9.41
N ASP A 99 -11.36 5.94 -8.65
CA ASP A 99 -10.67 7.08 -8.04
C ASP A 99 -10.01 6.70 -6.72
N VAL A 100 -8.89 7.35 -6.40
CA VAL A 100 -8.29 7.28 -5.07
C VAL A 100 -9.12 8.16 -4.13
N LYS A 101 -9.83 7.54 -3.19
CA LYS A 101 -10.72 8.24 -2.25
C LYS A 101 -10.02 8.67 -0.97
N LEU A 102 -8.97 7.95 -0.58
CA LEU A 102 -8.20 8.22 0.63
C LEU A 102 -6.83 7.57 0.55
N VAL A 103 -5.85 8.29 1.05
CA VAL A 103 -4.52 7.78 1.36
C VAL A 103 -4.39 7.66 2.88
N ILE A 104 -3.98 6.49 3.36
CA ILE A 104 -3.69 6.24 4.77
C ILE A 104 -2.19 6.01 4.90
N VAL A 105 -1.51 6.89 5.62
CA VAL A 105 -0.08 6.77 5.94
C VAL A 105 0.04 6.19 7.35
N LEU A 106 0.48 4.93 7.46
CA LEU A 106 0.74 4.30 8.75
C LEU A 106 2.14 4.66 9.23
N GLU A 107 2.21 5.33 10.37
CA GLU A 107 3.43 5.76 11.02
C GLU A 107 3.80 4.81 12.16
N VAL A 108 5.01 4.27 12.11
CA VAL A 108 5.52 3.33 13.11
C VAL A 108 6.98 3.68 13.41
N PRO A 109 7.39 3.75 14.67
CA PRO A 109 8.78 3.94 15.05
C PRO A 109 9.71 2.86 14.49
N ARG A 110 10.95 3.23 14.17
CA ARG A 110 11.93 2.32 13.55
C ARG A 110 12.15 1.05 14.36
N ASP A 111 12.24 1.15 15.68
CA ASP A 111 12.53 0.01 16.55
C ASP A 111 11.38 -1.00 16.52
N GLU A 112 10.15 -0.53 16.51
CA GLU A 112 8.95 -1.35 16.35
C GLU A 112 8.91 -2.03 14.97
N ILE A 113 9.30 -1.32 13.92
CA ILE A 113 9.42 -1.89 12.57
C ILE A 113 10.42 -3.04 12.55
N LEU A 114 11.61 -2.86 13.12
CA LEU A 114 12.66 -3.88 13.16
C LEU A 114 12.18 -5.13 13.90
N GLU A 115 11.53 -4.97 15.04
CA GLU A 115 10.99 -6.11 15.81
C GLU A 115 9.92 -6.86 15.01
N ARG A 116 8.97 -6.14 14.38
CA ARG A 116 7.92 -6.75 13.55
C ARG A 116 8.48 -7.51 12.36
N LEU A 117 9.52 -6.98 11.71
CA LEU A 117 10.17 -7.63 10.56
C LEU A 117 10.95 -8.85 11.01
N ARG A 118 11.62 -8.80 12.17
CA ARG A 118 12.29 -9.96 12.77
C ARG A 118 11.31 -11.10 13.04
N VAL A 119 10.15 -10.80 13.62
CA VAL A 119 9.11 -11.79 13.90
C VAL A 119 8.49 -12.35 12.61
N ARG A 120 8.32 -11.50 11.58
CA ARG A 120 7.81 -11.92 10.28
C ARG A 120 8.69 -12.94 9.56
N GLY A 121 10.01 -12.79 9.68
CA GLY A 121 11.00 -13.76 9.24
C GLY A 121 10.99 -14.12 7.76
N ARG A 122 10.67 -13.17 6.86
CA ARG A 122 10.77 -13.41 5.42
C ARG A 122 12.22 -13.47 4.96
N VAL A 123 12.49 -14.22 3.89
CA VAL A 123 13.83 -14.32 3.29
C VAL A 123 14.38 -12.94 2.88
N ASP A 124 13.49 -12.01 2.51
CA ASP A 124 13.81 -10.64 2.12
C ASP A 124 13.86 -9.64 3.29
N ASP A 125 13.77 -10.09 4.54
CA ASP A 125 13.88 -9.25 5.74
C ASP A 125 15.33 -9.27 6.33
N THR A 126 16.33 -9.16 5.45
CA THR A 126 17.72 -8.94 5.89
C THR A 126 17.93 -7.49 6.35
N PRO A 127 18.85 -7.22 7.28
CA PRO A 127 19.14 -5.85 7.74
C PRO A 127 19.41 -4.88 6.59
N GLU A 128 20.20 -5.30 5.61
CA GLU A 128 20.58 -4.50 4.44
C GLU A 128 19.37 -4.18 3.57
N ALA A 129 18.51 -5.18 3.29
CA ALA A 129 17.29 -4.99 2.50
C ALA A 129 16.26 -4.11 3.24
N ILE A 130 16.18 -4.23 4.56
CA ILE A 130 15.33 -3.38 5.39
C ILE A 130 15.80 -1.93 5.32
N ASP A 131 17.09 -1.66 5.57
CA ASP A 131 17.63 -0.30 5.56
C ASP A 131 17.51 0.34 4.17
N LYS A 132 17.73 -0.43 3.10
CA LYS A 132 17.53 0.02 1.72
C LYS A 132 16.08 0.41 1.46
N ARG A 133 15.11 -0.41 1.88
CA ARG A 133 13.66 -0.11 1.73
C ARG A 133 13.25 1.12 2.53
N LEU A 134 13.76 1.28 3.75
CA LEU A 134 13.49 2.45 4.58
C LEU A 134 14.06 3.73 3.95
N SER A 135 15.26 3.65 3.38
CA SER A 135 15.90 4.78 2.68
C SER A 135 15.10 5.19 1.45
N ILE A 136 14.74 4.22 0.59
CA ILE A 136 13.91 4.46 -0.59
C ILE A 136 12.55 5.06 -0.18
N TYR A 137 11.89 4.48 0.81
CA TYR A 137 10.61 4.99 1.29
C TYR A 137 10.69 6.46 1.72
N ARG A 138 11.72 6.82 2.50
CA ARG A 138 11.91 8.22 2.95
C ARG A 138 12.18 9.18 1.80
N GLY A 139 12.93 8.74 0.77
CA GLY A 139 13.24 9.57 -0.40
C GLY A 139 12.05 9.78 -1.32
N GLU A 140 11.19 8.78 -1.47
CA GLU A 140 10.13 8.76 -2.48
C GLU A 140 8.76 9.20 -1.94
N ILE A 141 8.54 9.11 -0.62
CA ILE A 141 7.19 9.29 -0.07
C ILE A 141 6.66 10.71 -0.21
N TYR A 142 7.47 11.73 0.06
CA TYR A 142 7.00 13.11 0.06
C TYR A 142 6.57 13.60 -1.33
N PRO A 143 7.36 13.41 -2.41
CA PRO A 143 6.91 13.77 -3.77
C PRO A 143 5.61 13.08 -4.18
N ILE A 144 5.39 11.84 -3.73
CA ILE A 144 4.15 11.11 -3.99
C ILE A 144 2.97 11.76 -3.26
N LEU A 145 3.13 12.04 -1.96
CA LEU A 145 2.07 12.64 -1.15
C LEU A 145 1.74 14.05 -1.64
N ASP A 146 2.75 14.85 -1.98
CA ASP A 146 2.56 16.19 -2.54
C ASP A 146 1.75 16.13 -3.84
N TYR A 147 2.13 15.24 -4.77
CA TYR A 147 1.40 15.06 -6.03
C TYR A 147 -0.05 14.61 -5.82
N LEU A 148 -0.28 13.67 -4.91
CA LEU A 148 -1.64 13.20 -4.61
C LEU A 148 -2.49 14.30 -3.97
N ASN A 149 -1.91 15.11 -3.08
CA ASN A 149 -2.56 16.26 -2.47
C ASN A 149 -2.90 17.35 -3.50
N GLU A 150 -1.99 17.63 -4.45
CA GLU A 150 -2.24 18.55 -5.58
C GLU A 150 -3.37 18.08 -6.52
N ASN A 151 -3.67 16.78 -6.52
CA ASN A 151 -4.78 16.18 -7.24
C ASN A 151 -6.02 15.92 -6.37
N ASP A 152 -6.18 16.69 -5.28
CA ASP A 152 -7.33 16.65 -4.38
C ASP A 152 -7.58 15.28 -3.72
N VAL A 153 -6.55 14.45 -3.58
CA VAL A 153 -6.65 13.17 -2.88
C VAL A 153 -6.46 13.39 -1.38
N PRO A 154 -7.46 13.09 -0.54
CA PRO A 154 -7.33 13.22 0.91
C PRO A 154 -6.25 12.30 1.47
N ILE A 155 -5.42 12.85 2.37
CA ILE A 155 -4.34 12.09 3.04
C ILE A 155 -4.56 12.16 4.55
N VAL A 156 -4.43 11.03 5.22
CA VAL A 156 -4.47 10.94 6.68
C VAL A 156 -3.24 10.19 7.21
N HIS A 157 -2.61 10.76 8.22
CA HIS A 157 -1.53 10.14 8.97
C HIS A 157 -2.09 9.47 10.22
N MET A 158 -1.81 8.21 10.41
CA MET A 158 -2.34 7.42 11.52
C MET A 158 -1.23 6.60 12.19
N SER A 159 -1.35 6.43 13.50
CA SER A 159 -0.44 5.54 14.23
C SER A 159 -0.66 4.10 13.80
N GLY A 160 0.42 3.43 13.38
CA GLY A 160 0.43 1.99 13.17
C GLY A 160 0.88 1.21 14.41
N VAL A 161 1.01 1.89 15.58
CA VAL A 161 1.40 1.28 16.87
C VAL A 161 0.16 0.82 17.63
N GLY A 162 0.25 -0.34 18.26
CA GLY A 162 -0.84 -0.96 18.99
C GLY A 162 -1.17 -2.36 18.49
N THR A 163 -2.22 -2.94 19.01
CA THR A 163 -2.73 -4.23 18.50
C THR A 163 -3.35 -4.06 17.12
N VAL A 164 -3.41 -5.14 16.35
CA VAL A 164 -4.06 -5.14 15.03
C VAL A 164 -5.49 -4.58 15.10
N GLY A 165 -6.25 -4.98 16.14
CA GLY A 165 -7.62 -4.49 16.34
C GLY A 165 -7.69 -3.00 16.62
N GLN A 166 -6.84 -2.46 17.49
CA GLN A 166 -6.82 -1.01 17.79
C GLN A 166 -6.56 -0.18 16.54
N VAL A 167 -5.52 -0.53 15.76
CA VAL A 167 -5.21 0.17 14.51
C VAL A 167 -6.36 0.02 13.50
N HIS A 168 -6.97 -1.18 13.42
CA HIS A 168 -8.11 -1.42 12.55
C HIS A 168 -9.31 -0.54 12.91
N ASP A 169 -9.66 -0.46 14.20
CA ASP A 169 -10.78 0.34 14.68
C ASP A 169 -10.58 1.84 14.42
N GLU A 170 -9.34 2.33 14.47
CA GLU A 170 -9.02 3.72 14.09
C GLU A 170 -9.21 3.96 12.61
N ILE A 171 -8.74 3.03 11.77
CA ILE A 171 -8.93 3.10 10.32
C ILE A 171 -10.43 3.06 9.96
N GLU A 172 -11.18 2.15 10.57
CA GLU A 172 -12.65 2.07 10.35
C GLU A 172 -13.36 3.37 10.72
N ARG A 173 -13.04 3.95 11.90
CA ARG A 173 -13.62 5.23 12.31
C ARG A 173 -13.33 6.35 11.29
N GLU A 174 -12.13 6.38 10.75
CA GLU A 174 -11.75 7.35 9.71
C GLU A 174 -12.53 7.13 8.41
N LEU A 175 -12.68 5.88 7.96
CA LEU A 175 -13.46 5.55 6.77
C LEU A 175 -14.95 5.90 6.94
N VAL A 176 -15.52 5.64 8.11
CA VAL A 176 -16.92 5.99 8.44
C VAL A 176 -17.08 7.50 8.50
N SER A 177 -16.18 8.25 9.15
CA SER A 177 -16.26 9.71 9.27
C SER A 177 -16.25 10.41 7.92
N ARG A 178 -15.62 9.81 6.92
CA ARG A 178 -15.56 10.30 5.53
C ARG A 178 -16.70 9.76 4.65
N GLY A 179 -17.58 8.94 5.17
CA GLY A 179 -18.67 8.32 4.39
C GLY A 179 -18.17 7.34 3.32
N ILE A 180 -16.96 6.79 3.47
CA ILE A 180 -16.40 5.81 2.54
C ILE A 180 -17.01 4.43 2.78
N VAL A 181 -17.30 4.13 4.04
CA VAL A 181 -18.04 2.92 4.47
C VAL A 181 -19.17 3.32 5.41
N GLU A 182 -20.19 2.46 5.51
CA GLU A 182 -21.25 2.62 6.50
C GLU A 182 -20.76 2.16 7.87
N GLY A 183 -21.11 2.91 8.93
CA GLY A 183 -20.83 2.49 10.29
C GLY A 183 -21.59 1.19 10.64
N VAL A 184 -20.95 0.30 11.37
CA VAL A 184 -21.63 -0.87 11.92
C VAL A 184 -22.70 -0.40 12.90
N LYS A 185 -23.96 -0.72 12.61
CA LYS A 185 -25.09 -0.46 13.50
C LYS A 185 -25.09 -1.40 14.70
#